data_bce7f45c684ad81f4cbefc26eca96538
#
_entry.id   bce7f45c684ad81f4cbefc26eca96538
#
_cell.length_a   1.000
_cell.length_b   1.000
_cell.length_c   1.000
_cell.angle_alpha   90.00
_cell.angle_beta   90.00
_cell.angle_gamma   90.00
#
_symmetry.space_group_name_H-M   'P 1'
#
loop_
_entity.id
_entity.type
_entity.pdbx_description
1 polymer ?
#
loop_
_entity_poly.entity_id
_entity_poly.type
_entity_poly.pdbx_seq_one_letter_code
_entity_poly.pdbx_strand_id
1 'polypeptide(L)'
;SGGNNRFLRLIITKPETTKKFLELIAQWFDGDCRTDPVYGKRYASKIDSILERYRAGQDPILRNAPSVVFSVGPKTAVWGGVESGINLTYFNLVAETMNIGCCFAGYATAAAKRSREVRELLGIKEDEECFSAMCFGYKTIRAQRIPTRRLVEFKTV
;
A
#
# COMPACT_ATOMS: atom_id res chain seq x y z
N SER A 1 8.37 -8.33 -16.72
CA SER A 1 7.88 -7.02 -17.19
C SER A 1 7.57 -7.07 -18.68
N GLY A 2 6.57 -6.31 -19.11
CA GLY A 2 6.25 -6.16 -20.51
C GLY A 2 7.44 -5.61 -21.31
N GLY A 3 7.96 -6.38 -22.28
CA GLY A 3 9.16 -6.00 -23.03
C GLY A 3 10.45 -5.99 -22.22
N ASN A 4 10.49 -6.62 -21.04
CA ASN A 4 11.65 -6.67 -20.14
C ASN A 4 12.20 -5.29 -19.71
N ASN A 5 11.36 -4.29 -19.62
CA ASN A 5 11.76 -2.89 -19.36
C ASN A 5 12.24 -2.65 -17.92
N ARG A 6 11.84 -3.47 -16.94
CA ARG A 6 12.28 -3.44 -15.53
C ARG A 6 12.24 -2.04 -14.90
N PHE A 7 11.23 -1.24 -15.22
CA PHE A 7 11.14 0.16 -14.83
C PHE A 7 10.62 0.39 -13.40
N LEU A 8 10.08 -0.66 -12.75
CA LEU A 8 9.63 -0.53 -11.36
C LEU A 8 10.79 -0.63 -10.39
N ARG A 9 10.75 0.24 -9.38
CA ARG A 9 11.63 0.20 -8.21
C ARG A 9 10.81 0.02 -6.93
N LEU A 10 11.44 -0.52 -5.89
CA LEU A 10 10.85 -0.63 -4.57
C LEU A 10 11.42 0.43 -3.64
N ILE A 11 10.54 1.06 -2.87
CA ILE A 11 10.90 1.92 -1.74
C ILE A 11 10.46 1.20 -0.47
N ILE A 12 11.39 1.01 0.46
CA ILE A 12 11.10 0.37 1.75
C ILE A 12 11.33 1.39 2.85
N THR A 13 10.33 1.58 3.71
CA THR A 13 10.46 2.49 4.85
C THR A 13 11.09 1.80 6.05
N LYS A 14 11.95 2.54 6.77
CA LYS A 14 12.40 2.17 8.11
C LYS A 14 11.30 2.50 9.13
N PRO A 15 11.31 1.92 10.35
CA PRO A 15 10.26 2.15 11.35
C PRO A 15 10.02 3.64 11.66
N GLU A 16 11.08 4.45 11.73
CA GLU A 16 10.95 5.89 12.00
C GLU A 16 10.24 6.61 10.84
N THR A 17 10.60 6.25 9.61
CA THR A 17 9.94 6.79 8.41
C THR A 17 8.50 6.32 8.32
N THR A 18 8.21 5.06 8.73
CA THR A 18 6.83 4.53 8.74
C THR A 18 5.94 5.30 9.71
N LYS A 19 6.44 5.67 10.89
CA LYS A 19 5.69 6.51 11.85
C LYS A 19 5.35 7.86 11.24
N LYS A 20 6.33 8.56 10.67
CA LYS A 20 6.11 9.85 10.00
C LYS A 20 5.15 9.72 8.82
N PHE A 21 5.25 8.63 8.08
CA PHE A 21 4.35 8.33 6.96
C PHE A 21 2.91 8.12 7.44
N LEU A 22 2.70 7.42 8.56
CA LEU A 22 1.38 7.25 9.17
C LEU A 22 0.73 8.60 9.55
N GLU A 23 1.52 9.50 10.15
CA GLU A 23 1.07 10.86 10.49
C GLU A 23 0.62 11.64 9.25
N LEU A 24 1.43 11.60 8.18
CA LEU A 24 1.09 12.27 6.92
C LEU A 24 -0.15 11.68 6.24
N ILE A 25 -0.35 10.36 6.32
CA ILE A 25 -1.59 9.76 5.80
C ILE A 25 -2.81 10.25 6.60
N ALA A 26 -2.71 10.31 7.94
CA ALA A 26 -3.80 10.79 8.77
C ALA A 26 -4.12 12.26 8.46
N GLN A 27 -3.13 13.12 8.27
CA GLN A 27 -3.30 14.50 7.84
C GLN A 27 -3.97 14.60 6.47
N TRP A 28 -3.51 13.79 5.51
CA TRP A 28 -4.13 13.73 4.18
C TRP A 28 -5.58 13.29 4.23
N PHE A 29 -5.94 12.31 5.06
CA PHE A 29 -7.33 11.91 5.27
C PHE A 29 -8.19 13.01 5.88
N ASP A 30 -7.65 13.78 6.84
CA ASP A 30 -8.37 14.87 7.50
C ASP A 30 -8.58 16.10 6.57
N GLY A 31 -7.69 16.29 5.61
CA GLY A 31 -7.69 17.39 4.64
C GLY A 31 -8.03 16.94 3.21
N ASP A 32 -7.02 16.92 2.36
CA ASP A 32 -7.12 16.82 0.90
C ASP A 32 -7.86 15.58 0.38
N CYS A 33 -7.82 14.46 1.13
CA CYS A 33 -8.52 13.25 0.72
C CYS A 33 -10.03 13.46 0.60
N ARG A 34 -10.63 14.32 1.43
CA ARG A 34 -12.08 14.57 1.44
C ARG A 34 -12.58 15.17 0.14
N THR A 35 -11.76 15.98 -0.50
CA THR A 35 -12.06 16.68 -1.76
C THR A 35 -11.47 15.96 -3.00
N ASP A 36 -10.66 14.92 -2.80
CA ASP A 36 -10.07 14.16 -3.91
C ASP A 36 -11.17 13.51 -4.76
N PRO A 37 -11.18 13.71 -6.09
CA PRO A 37 -12.25 13.23 -6.97
C PRO A 37 -12.40 11.71 -7.01
N VAL A 38 -11.33 10.97 -6.69
CA VAL A 38 -11.31 9.50 -6.68
C VAL A 38 -11.47 8.95 -5.28
N TYR A 39 -10.63 9.41 -4.35
CA TYR A 39 -10.52 8.82 -3.02
C TYR A 39 -11.49 9.44 -2.02
N GLY A 40 -11.87 10.72 -2.18
CA GLY A 40 -12.86 11.38 -1.34
C GLY A 40 -14.18 10.62 -1.33
N LYS A 41 -14.73 10.35 -2.51
CA LYS A 41 -15.95 9.54 -2.65
C LYS A 41 -15.76 8.11 -2.16
N ARG A 42 -14.63 7.48 -2.49
CA ARG A 42 -14.33 6.08 -2.12
C ARG A 42 -14.23 5.86 -0.61
N TYR A 43 -13.69 6.83 0.10
CA TYR A 43 -13.44 6.71 1.54
C TYR A 43 -14.39 7.53 2.42
N ALA A 44 -15.32 8.30 1.84
CA ALA A 44 -16.24 9.20 2.55
C ALA A 44 -16.85 8.57 3.82
N SER A 45 -17.36 7.34 3.72
CA SER A 45 -17.99 6.63 4.84
C SER A 45 -17.02 6.08 5.89
N LYS A 46 -15.70 6.21 5.69
CA LYS A 46 -14.67 5.58 6.52
C LYS A 46 -13.71 6.59 7.15
N ILE A 47 -13.54 7.77 6.55
CA ILE A 47 -12.54 8.75 6.98
C ILE A 47 -12.69 9.09 8.46
N ASP A 48 -13.90 9.44 8.89
CA ASP A 48 -14.15 9.89 10.27
C ASP A 48 -13.85 8.78 11.28
N SER A 49 -14.29 7.56 11.02
CA SER A 49 -13.98 6.41 11.87
C SER A 49 -12.49 6.08 11.90
N ILE A 50 -11.78 6.23 10.78
CA ILE A 50 -10.33 6.03 10.72
C ILE A 50 -9.62 7.08 11.59
N LEU A 51 -9.99 8.34 11.45
CA LEU A 51 -9.38 9.45 12.18
C LEU A 51 -9.70 9.39 13.69
N GLU A 52 -10.92 9.04 14.06
CA GLU A 52 -11.32 8.82 15.45
C GLU A 52 -10.45 7.76 16.12
N ARG A 53 -10.30 6.60 15.49
CA ARG A 53 -9.45 5.52 15.98
C ARG A 53 -7.97 5.91 16.03
N TYR A 54 -7.49 6.65 15.04
CA TYR A 54 -6.12 7.15 15.01
C TYR A 54 -5.86 8.12 16.18
N ARG A 55 -6.76 9.07 16.43
CA ARG A 55 -6.70 10.01 17.55
C ARG A 55 -6.79 9.32 18.92
N ALA A 56 -7.45 8.16 18.97
CA ALA A 56 -7.49 7.29 20.16
C ALA A 56 -6.21 6.41 20.32
N GLY A 57 -5.15 6.66 19.55
CA GLY A 57 -3.88 5.95 19.63
C GLY A 57 -3.85 4.57 18.96
N GLN A 58 -4.86 4.25 18.15
CA GLN A 58 -4.88 3.02 17.34
C GLN A 58 -4.26 3.31 15.96
N ASP A 59 -3.78 2.27 15.29
CA ASP A 59 -3.37 2.37 13.89
C ASP A 59 -4.30 1.56 12.96
N PRO A 60 -5.41 2.15 12.50
CA PRO A 60 -6.31 1.52 11.54
C PRO A 60 -5.79 1.56 10.10
N ILE A 61 -4.71 2.30 9.83
CA ILE A 61 -4.16 2.58 8.50
C ILE A 61 -3.12 1.54 8.10
N LEU A 62 -2.05 1.41 8.91
CA LEU A 62 -0.92 0.51 8.68
C LEU A 62 -0.92 -0.72 9.61
N ARG A 63 -1.85 -0.78 10.59
CA ARG A 63 -2.03 -1.89 11.53
C ARG A 63 -0.80 -2.20 12.37
N ASN A 64 -0.12 -1.16 12.81
CA ASN A 64 1.14 -1.20 13.56
C ASN A 64 2.29 -1.90 12.81
N ALA A 65 2.22 -1.98 11.49
CA ALA A 65 3.31 -2.53 10.70
C ALA A 65 4.57 -1.63 10.84
N PRO A 66 5.75 -2.21 11.12
CA PRO A 66 6.97 -1.44 11.29
C PRO A 66 7.49 -0.88 9.97
N SER A 67 7.10 -1.45 8.84
CA SER A 67 7.61 -1.08 7.52
C SER A 67 6.55 -1.21 6.44
N VAL A 68 6.73 -0.43 5.39
CA VAL A 68 5.91 -0.47 4.18
C VAL A 68 6.84 -0.55 2.97
N VAL A 69 6.50 -1.41 2.02
CA VAL A 69 7.13 -1.45 0.69
C VAL A 69 6.18 -0.83 -0.34
N PHE A 70 6.72 0.06 -1.16
CA PHE A 70 6.02 0.71 -2.27
C PHE A 70 6.64 0.27 -3.58
N SER A 71 5.80 -0.05 -4.56
CA SER A 71 6.21 -0.29 -5.94
C SER A 71 5.92 0.97 -6.76
N VAL A 72 6.99 1.59 -7.24
CA VAL A 72 6.98 2.91 -7.88
C VAL A 72 7.65 2.82 -9.25
N GLY A 73 7.16 3.59 -10.20
CA GLY A 73 7.76 3.69 -11.53
C GLY A 73 7.14 4.82 -12.35
N PRO A 74 7.55 4.97 -13.62
CA PRO A 74 7.07 6.03 -14.49
C PRO A 74 5.54 6.03 -14.64
N LYS A 75 4.91 7.20 -14.65
CA LYS A 75 3.47 7.34 -14.93
C LYS A 75 3.06 6.76 -16.29
N THR A 76 4.00 6.73 -17.23
CA THR A 76 3.82 6.17 -18.58
C THR A 76 3.86 4.66 -18.64
N ALA A 77 4.12 3.98 -17.52
CA ALA A 77 4.19 2.52 -17.45
C ALA A 77 2.79 1.89 -17.61
N VAL A 78 2.38 1.57 -18.81
CA VAL A 78 1.06 0.99 -19.14
C VAL A 78 0.74 -0.25 -18.30
N TRP A 79 1.72 -1.10 -18.05
CA TRP A 79 1.59 -2.33 -17.26
C TRP A 79 2.00 -2.17 -15.80
N GLY A 80 2.29 -0.94 -15.34
CA GLY A 80 2.82 -0.67 -14.01
C GLY A 80 1.99 -1.26 -12.88
N GLY A 81 0.66 -1.19 -12.97
CA GLY A 81 -0.24 -1.80 -11.99
C GLY A 81 -0.15 -3.31 -11.93
N VAL A 82 -0.12 -3.99 -13.09
CA VAL A 82 0.00 -5.44 -13.19
C VAL A 82 1.36 -5.91 -12.68
N GLU A 83 2.44 -5.28 -13.14
CA GLU A 83 3.80 -5.62 -12.72
C GLU A 83 4.04 -5.36 -11.23
N SER A 84 3.47 -4.29 -10.70
CA SER A 84 3.50 -4.00 -9.27
C SER A 84 2.79 -5.09 -8.44
N GLY A 85 1.63 -5.56 -8.90
CA GLY A 85 0.92 -6.68 -8.28
C GLY A 85 1.76 -7.96 -8.26
N ILE A 86 2.41 -8.29 -9.37
CA ILE A 86 3.31 -9.45 -9.48
C ILE A 86 4.49 -9.30 -8.52
N ASN A 87 5.19 -8.15 -8.54
CA ASN A 87 6.34 -7.89 -7.69
C ASN A 87 6.01 -8.01 -6.21
N LEU A 88 4.91 -7.38 -5.76
CA LEU A 88 4.52 -7.42 -4.35
C LEU A 88 3.97 -8.79 -3.94
N THR A 89 3.33 -9.53 -4.84
CA THR A 89 2.94 -10.92 -4.57
C THR A 89 4.18 -11.80 -4.39
N TYR A 90 5.19 -11.64 -5.25
CA TYR A 90 6.44 -12.36 -5.10
C TYR A 90 7.16 -11.97 -3.80
N PHE A 91 7.20 -10.67 -3.47
CA PHE A 91 7.71 -10.17 -2.18
C PHE A 91 7.01 -10.87 -1.01
N ASN A 92 5.67 -10.95 -1.02
CA ASN A 92 4.90 -11.62 0.03
C ASN A 92 5.25 -13.11 0.17
N LEU A 93 5.40 -13.83 -0.96
CA LEU A 93 5.76 -15.24 -0.93
C LEU A 93 7.16 -15.48 -0.33
N VAL A 94 8.12 -14.63 -0.67
CA VAL A 94 9.47 -14.70 -0.10
C VAL A 94 9.46 -14.32 1.37
N ALA A 95 8.75 -13.24 1.76
CA ALA A 95 8.61 -12.79 3.13
C ALA A 95 8.02 -13.88 4.05
N GLU A 96 7.07 -14.67 3.52
CA GLU A 96 6.46 -15.80 4.24
C GLU A 96 7.51 -16.82 4.69
N THR A 97 8.53 -17.10 3.88
CA THR A 97 9.62 -18.02 4.23
C THR A 97 10.52 -17.50 5.35
N MET A 98 10.47 -16.20 5.61
CA MET A 98 11.25 -15.49 6.64
C MET A 98 10.42 -15.20 7.90
N ASN A 99 9.24 -15.78 8.05
CA ASN A 99 8.29 -15.50 9.14
C ASN A 99 7.82 -14.03 9.17
N ILE A 100 7.79 -13.38 8.00
CA ILE A 100 7.29 -12.02 7.82
C ILE A 100 5.89 -12.09 7.24
N GLY A 101 4.94 -11.42 7.90
CA GLY A 101 3.58 -11.23 7.41
C GLY A 101 3.46 -9.97 6.56
N CYS A 102 2.66 -10.03 5.52
CA CYS A 102 2.42 -8.91 4.61
C CYS A 102 0.92 -8.66 4.43
N CYS A 103 0.57 -7.41 4.14
CA CYS A 103 -0.80 -7.02 3.81
C CYS A 103 -0.78 -5.86 2.79
N PHE A 104 -1.54 -5.97 1.70
CA PHE A 104 -1.71 -4.86 0.77
C PHE A 104 -2.29 -3.64 1.47
N ALA A 105 -1.63 -2.49 1.30
CA ALA A 105 -1.90 -1.24 2.01
C ALA A 105 -2.57 -0.21 1.09
N GLY A 106 -3.89 -0.38 0.87
CA GLY A 106 -4.64 0.49 -0.04
C GLY A 106 -4.64 1.97 0.37
N TYR A 107 -4.71 2.27 1.66
CA TYR A 107 -4.63 3.66 2.16
C TYR A 107 -3.25 4.27 1.92
N ALA A 108 -2.20 3.51 2.16
CA ALA A 108 -0.82 3.92 1.88
C ALA A 108 -0.61 4.19 0.37
N THR A 109 -1.13 3.30 -0.48
CA THR A 109 -1.09 3.48 -1.94
C THR A 109 -1.80 4.75 -2.36
N ALA A 110 -2.99 5.02 -1.82
CA ALA A 110 -3.77 6.20 -2.17
C ALA A 110 -3.05 7.50 -1.76
N ALA A 111 -2.53 7.58 -0.55
CA ALA A 111 -1.78 8.73 -0.08
C ALA A 111 -0.49 8.95 -0.88
N ALA A 112 0.27 7.88 -1.19
CA ALA A 112 1.48 7.96 -2.01
C ALA A 112 1.20 8.39 -3.47
N LYS A 113 -0.03 8.23 -3.95
CA LYS A 113 -0.46 8.74 -5.25
C LYS A 113 -0.83 10.21 -5.23
N ARG A 114 -1.36 10.73 -4.13
CA ARG A 114 -2.06 12.02 -4.07
C ARG A 114 -1.45 13.05 -3.14
N SER A 115 -0.98 12.65 -1.94
CA SER A 115 -0.38 13.60 -1.01
C SER A 115 1.02 14.00 -1.48
N ARG A 116 1.23 15.30 -1.59
CA ARG A 116 2.52 15.90 -1.92
C ARG A 116 3.56 15.56 -0.85
N GLU A 117 3.22 15.74 0.41
CA GLU A 117 4.08 15.52 1.56
C GLU A 117 4.53 14.07 1.67
N VAL A 118 3.60 13.13 1.39
CA VAL A 118 3.90 11.70 1.33
C VAL A 118 4.87 11.38 0.19
N ARG A 119 4.65 11.96 -0.98
CA ARG A 119 5.53 11.76 -2.15
C ARG A 119 6.93 12.30 -1.90
N GLU A 120 7.02 13.48 -1.29
CA GLU A 120 8.31 14.10 -0.90
C GLU A 120 9.04 13.24 0.14
N LEU A 121 8.36 12.75 1.19
CA LEU A 121 8.93 11.86 2.19
C LEU A 121 9.49 10.57 1.57
N LEU A 122 8.80 10.00 0.60
CA LEU A 122 9.17 8.75 -0.07
C LEU A 122 10.16 8.95 -1.23
N GLY A 123 10.47 10.19 -1.61
CA GLY A 123 11.31 10.50 -2.78
C GLY A 123 10.70 10.00 -4.09
N ILE A 124 9.38 10.09 -4.23
CA ILE A 124 8.66 9.77 -5.48
C ILE A 124 8.73 10.99 -6.38
N LYS A 125 9.38 10.84 -7.52
CA LYS A 125 9.57 11.91 -8.49
C LYS A 125 8.25 12.35 -9.13
N GLU A 126 8.24 13.52 -9.74
CA GLU A 126 7.04 14.08 -10.35
C GLU A 126 6.52 13.23 -11.52
N ASP A 127 7.42 12.64 -12.30
CA ASP A 127 7.13 11.74 -13.42
C ASP A 127 6.83 10.29 -13.01
N GLU A 128 6.95 9.97 -11.73
CA GLU A 128 6.67 8.64 -11.18
C GLU A 128 5.28 8.55 -10.55
N GLU A 129 4.79 7.33 -10.43
CA GLU A 129 3.58 6.96 -9.69
C GLU A 129 3.84 5.78 -8.76
N CYS A 130 3.18 5.78 -7.59
CA CYS A 130 3.07 4.61 -6.74
C CYS A 130 1.95 3.72 -7.25
N PHE A 131 2.26 2.55 -7.80
CA PHE A 131 1.25 1.61 -8.31
C PHE A 131 0.60 0.80 -7.21
N SER A 132 1.35 0.36 -6.20
CA SER A 132 0.84 -0.36 -5.04
C SER A 132 1.79 -0.28 -3.86
N ALA A 133 1.28 -0.59 -2.65
CA ALA A 133 2.06 -0.68 -1.42
C ALA A 133 1.62 -1.87 -0.58
N MET A 134 2.52 -2.35 0.28
CA MET A 134 2.28 -3.45 1.19
C MET A 134 2.95 -3.18 2.53
N CYS A 135 2.18 -3.28 3.62
CA CYS A 135 2.72 -3.30 4.98
C CYS A 135 3.36 -4.64 5.26
N PHE A 136 4.44 -4.67 6.02
CA PHE A 136 5.06 -5.93 6.43
C PHE A 136 5.77 -5.82 7.79
N GLY A 137 5.93 -6.96 8.44
CA GLY A 137 6.62 -7.10 9.73
C GLY A 137 6.62 -8.54 10.21
N TYR A 138 7.34 -8.84 11.27
CA TYR A 138 7.32 -10.18 11.85
C TYR A 138 5.91 -10.57 12.30
N LYS A 139 5.53 -11.82 12.04
CA LYS A 139 4.21 -12.33 12.38
C LYS A 139 4.04 -12.43 13.90
N THR A 140 2.95 -11.89 14.39
CA THR A 140 2.47 -12.08 15.77
C THR A 140 1.28 -13.03 15.85
N ILE A 141 0.71 -13.40 14.69
CA ILE A 141 -0.46 -14.28 14.59
C ILE A 141 -0.10 -15.46 13.69
N ARG A 142 -0.44 -16.66 14.12
CA ARG A 142 -0.33 -17.89 13.31
C ARG A 142 -1.71 -18.27 12.79
N ALA A 143 -1.82 -18.45 11.48
CA ALA A 143 -3.05 -18.94 10.87
C ALA A 143 -3.35 -20.37 11.36
N GLN A 144 -4.56 -20.61 11.83
CA GLN A 144 -5.01 -21.93 12.33
C GLN A 144 -5.49 -22.83 11.19
N ARG A 145 -5.90 -22.24 10.07
CA ARG A 145 -6.43 -22.96 8.90
C ARG A 145 -6.23 -22.14 7.63
N ILE A 146 -6.20 -22.82 6.51
CA ILE A 146 -6.27 -22.19 5.18
C ILE A 146 -7.73 -21.81 4.93
N PRO A 147 -8.04 -20.52 4.72
CA PRO A 147 -9.42 -20.10 4.41
C PRO A 147 -9.83 -20.64 3.04
N THR A 148 -11.08 -21.11 2.96
CA THR A 148 -11.66 -21.54 1.69
C THR A 148 -11.75 -20.39 0.70
N ARG A 149 -11.56 -20.68 -0.58
CA ARG A 149 -11.75 -19.75 -1.69
C ARG A 149 -12.86 -20.25 -2.60
N ARG A 150 -13.55 -19.34 -3.28
CA ARG A 150 -14.44 -19.74 -4.38
C ARG A 150 -13.60 -20.41 -5.48
N LEU A 151 -14.16 -21.45 -6.04
CA LEU A 151 -13.56 -22.08 -7.22
C LEU A 151 -13.53 -21.07 -8.38
N VAL A 152 -12.47 -21.11 -9.16
CA VAL A 152 -12.38 -20.33 -10.39
C VAL A 152 -13.23 -21.03 -11.44
N GLU A 153 -14.12 -20.28 -12.09
CA GLU A 153 -14.87 -20.78 -13.23
C GLU A 153 -13.99 -20.77 -14.48
N PHE A 154 -13.95 -21.87 -15.17
CA PHE A 154 -13.20 -22.03 -16.43
C PHE A 154 -14.18 -22.20 -17.56
N LYS A 155 -13.93 -21.54 -18.67
CA LYS A 155 -14.58 -21.79 -19.93
C LYS A 155 -13.51 -22.16 -20.97
N THR A 156 -13.64 -23.35 -21.55
CA THR A 156 -12.85 -23.75 -22.70
C THR A 156 -13.60 -23.39 -23.98
N VAL A 157 -12.95 -22.73 -24.91
CA VAL A 157 -13.50 -22.34 -26.22
C VAL A 157 -12.62 -22.88 -27.33
#